data_dfaa20db5050684c55e08bfb7aa2a325
#
_entry.id   dfaa20db5050684c55e08bfb7aa2a325
#
_cell.length_a   1.000
_cell.length_b   1.000
_cell.length_c   1.000
_cell.angle_alpha   90.00
_cell.angle_beta   90.00
_cell.angle_gamma   90.00
#
_symmetry.space_group_name_H-M   'P 1'
#
loop_
_entity.id
_entity.type
_entity.pdbx_description
1 polymer ?
#
loop_
_entity_poly.entity_id
_entity_poly.type
_entity_poly.pdbx_seq_one_letter_code
_entity_poly.pdbx_strand_id
1 'polypeptide(L)'
;SPKLGEVSLGGGIDYKKAGSDKDIQDLIIELYLQKLPQLYGFNPLKDIQILTPQAPGEVGHVALNKLIQSKFSIGKKPVLSKKYGSHGTVDLFVGDKVIQTTNDYETGVMNGDIGKIIHNNEKKITVEMSGKSIEYERNAAYGLDLAYAITIHKSQGSEYPAIIIPITSSHQYMLGKNLIYTA
;
A
#
# COMPACT_ATOMS: atom_id res chain seq x y z
N SER A 1 -23.34 -21.28 14.24
CA SER A 1 -22.27 -20.57 13.51
C SER A 1 -22.76 -20.28 12.11
N PRO A 2 -22.89 -19.02 11.68
CA PRO A 2 -23.21 -18.73 10.30
C PRO A 2 -22.01 -19.11 9.42
N LYS A 3 -22.28 -19.89 8.37
CA LYS A 3 -21.30 -20.21 7.33
C LYS A 3 -20.76 -18.91 6.75
N LEU A 4 -19.44 -18.81 6.56
CA LEU A 4 -18.81 -17.74 5.80
C LEU A 4 -19.51 -17.67 4.43
N GLY A 5 -20.33 -16.66 4.22
CA GLY A 5 -20.97 -16.40 2.94
C GLY A 5 -20.04 -15.58 2.09
N GLU A 6 -19.62 -16.08 0.94
CA GLU A 6 -19.17 -15.25 -0.15
C GLU A 6 -20.40 -14.53 -0.68
N VAL A 7 -20.45 -13.22 -0.54
CA VAL A 7 -21.46 -12.40 -1.21
C VAL A 7 -20.77 -11.73 -2.39
N SER A 8 -20.95 -12.29 -3.58
CA SER A 8 -20.62 -11.58 -4.82
C SER A 8 -21.78 -10.60 -5.09
N LEU A 9 -21.53 -9.33 -4.92
CA LEU A 9 -22.42 -8.28 -5.37
C LEU A 9 -22.08 -8.01 -6.84
N GLY A 10 -23.01 -8.24 -7.75
CA GLY A 10 -22.83 -7.96 -9.17
C GLY A 10 -22.20 -6.58 -9.38
N GLY A 11 -21.05 -6.53 -10.08
CA GLY A 11 -20.24 -5.31 -10.23
C GLY A 11 -18.78 -5.48 -9.76
N GLY A 12 -18.32 -6.71 -9.44
CA GLY A 12 -16.93 -7.00 -9.09
C GLY A 12 -16.56 -6.73 -7.63
N ILE A 13 -17.53 -6.68 -6.71
CA ILE A 13 -17.27 -6.53 -5.27
C ILE A 13 -17.43 -7.90 -4.60
N ASP A 14 -16.35 -8.39 -4.00
CA ASP A 14 -16.31 -9.62 -3.21
C ASP A 14 -16.14 -9.31 -1.74
N TYR A 15 -16.94 -9.95 -0.91
CA TYR A 15 -16.91 -9.83 0.54
C TYR A 15 -16.30 -11.08 1.18
N LYS A 16 -15.25 -10.90 2.00
CA LYS A 16 -14.65 -11.99 2.78
C LYS A 16 -14.67 -11.64 4.26
N LYS A 17 -15.15 -12.55 5.08
CA LYS A 17 -15.20 -12.39 6.53
C LYS A 17 -14.02 -13.11 7.20
N ALA A 18 -13.35 -12.42 8.11
CA ALA A 18 -12.26 -12.96 8.93
C ALA A 18 -12.59 -12.85 10.42
N GLY A 19 -12.02 -13.72 11.24
CA GLY A 19 -12.36 -13.84 12.67
C GLY A 19 -11.57 -12.90 13.57
N SER A 20 -10.34 -12.52 13.15
CA SER A 20 -9.42 -11.70 13.92
C SER A 20 -8.59 -10.79 13.01
N ASP A 21 -7.90 -9.81 13.57
CA ASP A 21 -6.98 -8.94 12.83
C ASP A 21 -5.87 -9.75 12.13
N LYS A 22 -5.40 -10.82 12.79
CA LYS A 22 -4.42 -11.74 12.20
C LYS A 22 -4.99 -12.47 10.98
N ASP A 23 -6.22 -12.97 11.05
CA ASP A 23 -6.88 -13.62 9.92
C ASP A 23 -7.08 -12.63 8.76
N ILE A 24 -7.38 -11.36 9.06
CA ILE A 24 -7.48 -10.29 8.06
C ILE A 24 -6.12 -10.07 7.39
N GLN A 25 -5.04 -9.98 8.16
CA GLN A 25 -3.68 -9.82 7.62
C GLN A 25 -3.32 -10.99 6.69
N ASP A 26 -3.55 -12.23 7.12
CA ASP A 26 -3.25 -13.43 6.33
C ASP A 26 -4.07 -13.46 5.04
N LEU A 27 -5.36 -13.09 5.10
CA LEU A 27 -6.22 -13.00 3.94
C LEU A 27 -5.76 -11.89 2.96
N ILE A 28 -5.35 -10.73 3.46
CA ILE A 28 -4.80 -9.64 2.63
C ILE A 28 -3.56 -10.11 1.89
N ILE A 29 -2.62 -10.79 2.59
CA ILE A 29 -1.42 -11.34 1.96
C ILE A 29 -1.77 -12.33 0.86
N GLU A 30 -2.69 -13.26 1.15
CA GLU A 30 -3.14 -14.26 0.19
C GLU A 30 -3.77 -13.60 -1.05
N LEU A 31 -4.67 -12.63 -0.86
CA LEU A 31 -5.30 -11.89 -1.95
C LEU A 31 -4.27 -11.10 -2.77
N TYR A 32 -3.40 -10.35 -2.10
CA TYR A 32 -2.45 -9.44 -2.73
C TYR A 32 -1.35 -10.17 -3.50
N LEU A 33 -0.78 -11.25 -2.93
CA LEU A 33 0.39 -11.95 -3.50
C LEU A 33 0.03 -13.15 -4.36
N GLN A 34 -1.16 -13.75 -4.19
CA GLN A 34 -1.49 -15.02 -4.81
C GLN A 34 -2.80 -14.96 -5.59
N LYS A 35 -3.94 -14.77 -4.94
CA LYS A 35 -5.25 -14.96 -5.58
C LYS A 35 -5.52 -13.98 -6.71
N LEU A 36 -5.38 -12.68 -6.47
CA LEU A 36 -5.65 -11.68 -7.51
C LEU A 36 -4.67 -11.79 -8.68
N PRO A 37 -3.35 -11.96 -8.46
CA PRO A 37 -2.42 -12.25 -9.54
C PRO A 37 -2.77 -13.52 -10.33
N GLN A 38 -3.14 -14.61 -9.67
CA GLN A 38 -3.45 -15.89 -10.35
C GLN A 38 -4.76 -15.85 -11.12
N LEU A 39 -5.80 -15.23 -10.56
CA LEU A 39 -7.13 -15.21 -11.18
C LEU A 39 -7.26 -14.20 -12.32
N TYR A 40 -6.60 -13.04 -12.19
CA TYR A 40 -6.79 -11.91 -13.09
C TYR A 40 -5.51 -11.47 -13.82
N GLY A 41 -4.36 -12.08 -13.52
CA GLY A 41 -3.07 -11.66 -14.09
C GLY A 41 -2.55 -10.34 -13.55
N PHE A 42 -3.10 -9.84 -12.43
CA PHE A 42 -2.72 -8.55 -11.87
C PHE A 42 -1.30 -8.55 -11.29
N ASN A 43 -0.57 -7.49 -11.58
CA ASN A 43 0.70 -7.21 -10.92
C ASN A 43 0.44 -6.56 -9.56
N PRO A 44 0.88 -7.17 -8.44
CA PRO A 44 0.60 -6.63 -7.09
C PRO A 44 1.06 -5.18 -6.91
N LEU A 45 2.19 -4.80 -7.50
CA LEU A 45 2.75 -3.46 -7.34
C LEU A 45 2.06 -2.39 -8.19
N LYS A 46 1.47 -2.78 -9.33
CA LYS A 46 0.85 -1.84 -10.30
C LYS A 46 -0.66 -1.82 -10.21
N ASP A 47 -1.27 -3.01 -10.14
CA ASP A 47 -2.70 -3.19 -10.38
C ASP A 47 -3.52 -3.33 -9.10
N ILE A 48 -2.86 -3.63 -7.96
CA ILE A 48 -3.54 -3.86 -6.68
C ILE A 48 -3.15 -2.78 -5.68
N GLN A 49 -4.15 -2.17 -5.02
CA GLN A 49 -3.94 -1.23 -3.94
C GLN A 49 -4.72 -1.65 -2.69
N ILE A 50 -4.04 -1.61 -1.54
CA ILE A 50 -4.69 -1.81 -0.25
C ILE A 50 -5.03 -0.43 0.29
N LEU A 51 -6.32 -0.20 0.60
CA LEU A 51 -6.84 1.04 1.13
C LEU A 51 -7.34 0.84 2.55
N THR A 52 -6.77 1.56 3.51
CA THR A 52 -7.17 1.45 4.92
C THR A 52 -7.94 2.69 5.36
N PRO A 53 -9.00 2.54 6.18
CA PRO A 53 -9.73 3.67 6.72
C PRO A 53 -8.87 4.57 7.62
N GLN A 54 -7.89 3.99 8.31
CA GLN A 54 -7.01 4.72 9.24
C GLN A 54 -5.58 4.14 9.29
N ALA A 55 -4.67 4.93 9.89
CA ALA A 55 -3.26 4.59 9.99
C ALA A 55 -2.92 3.56 11.10
N PRO A 56 -3.43 3.69 12.34
CA PRO A 56 -3.02 2.85 13.46
C PRO A 56 -3.67 1.46 13.42
N GLY A 57 -3.13 0.55 14.27
CA GLY A 57 -3.64 -0.81 14.47
C GLY A 57 -3.01 -1.85 13.55
N GLU A 58 -3.29 -3.11 13.84
CA GLU A 58 -2.74 -4.29 13.15
C GLU A 58 -3.13 -4.37 11.67
N VAL A 59 -4.26 -3.80 11.29
CA VAL A 59 -4.75 -3.68 9.92
C VAL A 59 -4.70 -2.25 9.37
N GLY A 60 -3.99 -1.35 10.05
CA GLY A 60 -3.66 -0.03 9.56
C GLY A 60 -2.56 -0.07 8.49
N HIS A 61 -2.45 0.99 7.67
CA HIS A 61 -1.49 1.00 6.57
C HIS A 61 -0.03 0.83 7.04
N VAL A 62 0.33 1.30 8.23
CA VAL A 62 1.70 1.17 8.74
C VAL A 62 2.07 -0.29 8.98
N ALA A 63 1.20 -1.05 9.67
CA ALA A 63 1.42 -2.46 9.95
C ALA A 63 1.39 -3.30 8.67
N LEU A 64 0.42 -3.05 7.78
CA LEU A 64 0.28 -3.76 6.51
C LEU A 64 1.46 -3.50 5.57
N ASN A 65 1.98 -2.28 5.51
CA ASN A 65 3.16 -1.96 4.72
C ASN A 65 4.38 -2.77 5.17
N LYS A 66 4.66 -2.81 6.49
CA LYS A 66 5.77 -3.61 7.04
C LYS A 66 5.58 -5.10 6.78
N LEU A 67 4.35 -5.60 6.96
CA LEU A 67 4.02 -7.00 6.76
C LEU A 67 4.23 -7.44 5.31
N ILE A 68 3.74 -6.67 4.34
CA ILE A 68 3.89 -6.99 2.92
C ILE A 68 5.35 -6.81 2.48
N GLN A 69 6.00 -5.71 2.88
CA GLN A 69 7.40 -5.47 2.57
C GLN A 69 8.29 -6.63 3.02
N SER A 70 8.02 -7.20 4.20
CA SER A 70 8.79 -8.34 4.72
C SER A 70 8.80 -9.55 3.80
N LYS A 71 7.80 -9.69 2.91
CA LYS A 71 7.74 -10.77 1.90
C LYS A 71 8.65 -10.51 0.69
N PHE A 72 8.98 -9.25 0.42
CA PHE A 72 9.79 -8.83 -0.74
C PHE A 72 11.23 -8.46 -0.38
N SER A 73 11.52 -8.16 0.90
CA SER A 73 12.81 -7.62 1.34
C SER A 73 13.79 -8.67 1.87
N ILE A 74 13.43 -9.96 1.88
CA ILE A 74 14.28 -11.04 2.39
C ILE A 74 15.66 -11.01 1.71
N GLY A 75 16.71 -10.90 2.52
CA GLY A 75 18.12 -10.89 2.06
C GLY A 75 18.57 -9.59 1.38
N LYS A 76 17.72 -8.56 1.31
CA LYS A 76 18.09 -7.27 0.75
C LYS A 76 18.70 -6.34 1.79
N LYS A 77 19.56 -5.43 1.32
CA LYS A 77 20.06 -4.31 2.13
C LYS A 77 19.18 -3.09 1.92
N PRO A 78 18.85 -2.32 2.98
CA PRO A 78 18.08 -1.12 2.84
C PRO A 78 18.83 -0.05 2.02
N VAL A 79 18.12 0.65 1.16
CA VAL A 79 18.64 1.80 0.42
C VAL A 79 18.51 3.08 1.22
N LEU A 80 17.54 3.14 2.12
CA LEU A 80 17.29 4.26 3.02
C LEU A 80 16.63 3.75 4.30
N SER A 81 17.06 4.27 5.45
CA SER A 81 16.41 4.07 6.75
C SER A 81 15.98 5.43 7.28
N LYS A 82 14.72 5.58 7.62
CA LYS A 82 14.17 6.85 8.12
C LYS A 82 13.26 6.65 9.32
N LYS A 83 13.17 7.67 10.19
CA LYS A 83 12.19 7.70 11.27
C LYS A 83 10.77 7.93 10.70
N TYR A 84 9.81 7.16 11.17
CA TYR A 84 8.41 7.26 10.76
C TYR A 84 7.54 7.67 11.96
N GLY A 85 7.65 8.92 12.37
CA GLY A 85 6.97 9.47 13.53
C GLY A 85 7.17 8.62 14.79
N SER A 86 6.08 8.27 15.48
CA SER A 86 6.08 7.40 16.67
C SER A 86 6.16 5.89 16.30
N HIS A 87 6.11 5.53 15.02
CA HIS A 87 6.06 4.13 14.55
C HIS A 87 7.46 3.50 14.35
N GLY A 88 8.51 4.18 14.83
CA GLY A 88 9.89 3.69 14.77
C GLY A 88 10.58 3.98 13.44
N THR A 89 11.48 3.09 13.02
CA THR A 89 12.22 3.21 11.78
C THR A 89 11.55 2.41 10.67
N VAL A 90 11.57 2.95 9.46
CA VAL A 90 11.16 2.27 8.22
C VAL A 90 12.35 2.23 7.30
N ASP A 91 12.66 1.04 6.82
CA ASP A 91 13.67 0.79 5.81
C ASP A 91 13.00 0.72 4.43
N LEU A 92 13.64 1.32 3.43
CA LEU A 92 13.22 1.21 2.03
C LEU A 92 14.22 0.33 1.28
N PHE A 93 13.73 -0.49 0.34
CA PHE A 93 14.54 -1.42 -0.45
C PHE A 93 14.29 -1.23 -1.95
N VAL A 94 15.25 -1.61 -2.78
CA VAL A 94 14.99 -1.74 -4.21
C VAL A 94 13.87 -2.76 -4.45
N GLY A 95 12.87 -2.35 -5.19
CA GLY A 95 11.64 -3.10 -5.46
C GLY A 95 10.44 -2.67 -4.64
N ASP A 96 10.60 -1.82 -3.62
CA ASP A 96 9.47 -1.33 -2.83
C ASP A 96 8.53 -0.44 -3.64
N LYS A 97 7.24 -0.60 -3.37
CA LYS A 97 6.20 0.34 -3.79
C LYS A 97 6.18 1.52 -2.82
N VAL A 98 6.34 2.72 -3.35
CA VAL A 98 6.45 3.95 -2.57
C VAL A 98 5.50 5.02 -3.05
N ILE A 99 5.16 5.97 -2.17
CA ILE A 99 4.36 7.15 -2.44
C ILE A 99 5.14 8.41 -2.08
N GLN A 100 5.07 9.42 -2.93
CA GLN A 100 5.56 10.76 -2.63
C GLN A 100 4.66 11.45 -1.59
N THR A 101 5.23 12.03 -0.55
CA THR A 101 4.47 12.66 0.53
C THR A 101 4.48 14.19 0.50
N THR A 102 5.24 14.77 -0.39
CA THR A 102 5.38 16.23 -0.59
C THR A 102 5.44 16.54 -2.08
N ASN A 103 4.99 17.73 -2.48
CA ASN A 103 5.17 18.17 -3.87
C ASN A 103 6.65 18.47 -4.14
N ASP A 104 7.13 17.99 -5.27
CA ASP A 104 8.44 18.31 -5.82
C ASP A 104 8.25 18.95 -7.21
N TYR A 105 8.28 20.28 -7.24
CA TYR A 105 8.04 21.04 -8.45
C TYR A 105 9.22 21.00 -9.43
N GLU A 106 10.42 20.63 -8.98
CA GLU A 106 11.60 20.52 -9.84
C GLU A 106 11.53 19.25 -10.70
N THR A 107 11.13 18.14 -10.10
CA THR A 107 10.95 16.86 -10.81
C THR A 107 9.54 16.71 -11.40
N GLY A 108 8.60 17.56 -10.98
CA GLY A 108 7.19 17.47 -11.37
C GLY A 108 6.42 16.34 -10.68
N VAL A 109 6.97 15.78 -9.60
CA VAL A 109 6.32 14.74 -8.80
C VAL A 109 5.46 15.37 -7.72
N MET A 110 4.23 14.92 -7.61
CA MET A 110 3.26 15.49 -6.68
C MET A 110 3.04 14.60 -5.46
N ASN A 111 2.58 15.20 -4.38
CA ASN A 111 2.11 14.45 -3.22
C ASN A 111 0.99 13.49 -3.64
N GLY A 112 1.16 12.21 -3.32
CA GLY A 112 0.24 11.14 -3.73
C GLY A 112 0.72 10.30 -4.91
N ASP A 113 1.73 10.76 -5.67
CA ASP A 113 2.28 9.95 -6.77
C ASP A 113 2.90 8.67 -6.24
N ILE A 114 2.52 7.55 -6.86
CA ILE A 114 2.99 6.21 -6.50
C ILE A 114 4.01 5.72 -7.52
N GLY A 115 5.06 5.10 -7.01
CA GLY A 115 6.14 4.54 -7.82
C GLY A 115 6.77 3.29 -7.22
N LYS A 116 7.83 2.85 -7.87
CA LYS A 116 8.64 1.70 -7.44
C LYS A 116 10.11 2.09 -7.41
N ILE A 117 10.81 1.78 -6.33
CA ILE A 117 12.27 1.94 -6.27
C ILE A 117 12.91 0.93 -7.21
N ILE A 118 13.59 1.40 -8.26
CA ILE A 118 14.18 0.54 -9.28
C ILE A 118 15.70 0.43 -9.18
N HIS A 119 16.36 1.45 -8.65
CA HIS A 119 17.81 1.48 -8.54
C HIS A 119 18.27 2.30 -7.33
N ASN A 120 19.47 2.01 -6.86
CA ASN A 120 20.15 2.76 -5.81
C ASN A 120 21.67 2.75 -6.03
N ASN A 121 22.29 3.89 -5.83
CA ASN A 121 23.75 4.04 -5.73
C ASN A 121 24.12 4.85 -4.47
N GLU A 122 25.40 5.16 -4.28
CA GLU A 122 25.87 5.86 -3.08
C GLU A 122 25.23 7.25 -2.88
N LYS A 123 24.84 7.93 -3.97
CA LYS A 123 24.33 9.32 -3.94
C LYS A 123 22.84 9.41 -4.14
N LYS A 124 22.25 8.54 -4.97
CA LYS A 124 20.88 8.68 -5.47
C LYS A 124 20.07 7.40 -5.34
N ILE A 125 18.77 7.58 -5.22
CA ILE A 125 17.74 6.54 -5.31
C ILE A 125 16.89 6.85 -6.53
N THR A 126 16.70 5.87 -7.42
CA THR A 126 15.87 6.03 -8.62
C THR A 126 14.52 5.34 -8.41
N VAL A 127 13.46 6.09 -8.67
CA VAL A 127 12.07 5.62 -8.54
C VAL A 127 11.38 5.74 -9.90
N GLU A 128 10.76 4.68 -10.34
CA GLU A 128 9.85 4.71 -11.50
C GLU A 128 8.48 5.19 -11.04
N MET A 129 8.03 6.36 -11.52
CA MET A 129 6.71 6.94 -11.27
C MET A 129 6.05 7.31 -12.59
N SER A 130 4.82 6.84 -12.83
CA SER A 130 4.05 7.15 -14.06
C SER A 130 4.85 6.94 -15.37
N GLY A 131 5.68 5.87 -15.39
CA GLY A 131 6.51 5.54 -16.56
C GLY A 131 7.76 6.40 -16.73
N LYS A 132 8.06 7.29 -15.79
CA LYS A 132 9.27 8.10 -15.77
C LYS A 132 10.22 7.64 -14.67
N SER A 133 11.53 7.69 -14.92
CA SER A 133 12.56 7.45 -13.91
C SER A 133 12.94 8.76 -13.24
N ILE A 134 12.63 8.88 -11.95
CA ILE A 134 12.92 10.06 -11.13
C ILE A 134 14.11 9.73 -10.22
N GLU A 135 15.13 10.58 -10.25
CA GLU A 135 16.29 10.45 -9.39
C GLU A 135 16.15 11.35 -8.16
N TYR A 136 16.21 10.76 -7.00
CA TYR A 136 16.21 11.46 -5.73
C TYR A 136 17.63 11.49 -5.14
N GLU A 137 18.11 12.65 -4.73
CA GLU A 137 19.20 12.71 -3.77
C GLU A 137 18.76 12.03 -2.46
N ARG A 138 19.69 11.41 -1.72
CA ARG A 138 19.32 10.63 -0.52
C ARG A 138 18.53 11.42 0.52
N ASN A 139 18.82 12.70 0.70
CA ASN A 139 18.08 13.59 1.58
C ASN A 139 16.65 13.87 1.06
N ALA A 140 16.45 14.03 -0.23
CA ALA A 140 15.13 14.23 -0.84
C ALA A 140 14.27 12.95 -0.77
N ALA A 141 14.88 11.77 -0.79
CA ALA A 141 14.17 10.50 -0.66
C ALA A 141 13.48 10.28 0.70
N TYR A 142 13.74 11.12 1.70
CA TYR A 142 12.96 11.13 2.95
C TYR A 142 11.47 11.50 2.73
N GLY A 143 11.12 12.13 1.62
CA GLY A 143 9.74 12.35 1.17
C GLY A 143 9.00 11.11 0.64
N LEU A 144 9.67 9.96 0.53
CA LEU A 144 9.07 8.71 0.05
C LEU A 144 8.60 7.86 1.22
N ASP A 145 7.36 7.38 1.22
CA ASP A 145 6.82 6.39 2.15
C ASP A 145 6.47 5.09 1.46
N LEU A 146 6.36 3.98 2.22
CA LEU A 146 5.84 2.72 1.68
C LEU A 146 4.37 2.88 1.25
N ALA A 147 3.99 2.23 0.14
CA ALA A 147 2.68 2.38 -0.48
C ALA A 147 2.00 1.07 -0.88
N TYR A 148 2.37 -0.07 -0.29
CA TYR A 148 1.59 -1.30 -0.48
C TYR A 148 0.17 -1.14 0.07
N ALA A 149 0.05 -0.45 1.22
CA ALA A 149 -1.19 0.03 1.79
C ALA A 149 -1.11 1.53 2.03
N ILE A 150 -2.18 2.27 1.70
CA ILE A 150 -2.33 3.71 1.95
C ILE A 150 -3.69 3.99 2.57
N THR A 151 -3.88 5.19 3.12
CA THR A 151 -5.22 5.58 3.59
C THR A 151 -6.14 5.91 2.41
N ILE A 152 -7.44 5.69 2.58
CA ILE A 152 -8.45 6.03 1.57
C ILE A 152 -8.33 7.50 1.13
N HIS A 153 -8.04 8.42 2.05
CA HIS A 153 -7.84 9.83 1.70
C HIS A 153 -6.66 10.07 0.74
N LYS A 154 -5.57 9.29 0.89
CA LYS A 154 -4.42 9.40 -0.01
C LYS A 154 -4.65 8.79 -1.39
N SER A 155 -5.70 7.98 -1.57
CA SER A 155 -6.04 7.36 -2.85
C SER A 155 -6.98 8.22 -3.70
N GLN A 156 -7.46 9.35 -3.19
CA GLN A 156 -8.40 10.21 -3.91
C GLN A 156 -7.81 10.69 -5.23
N GLY A 157 -8.55 10.47 -6.31
CA GLY A 157 -8.12 10.82 -7.67
C GLY A 157 -7.25 9.76 -8.35
N SER A 158 -6.98 8.62 -7.70
CA SER A 158 -6.27 7.48 -8.28
C SER A 158 -7.26 6.37 -8.66
N GLU A 159 -6.94 5.63 -9.71
CA GLU A 159 -7.70 4.47 -10.18
C GLU A 159 -6.83 3.21 -10.13
N TYR A 160 -7.39 2.11 -9.64
CA TYR A 160 -6.70 0.83 -9.54
C TYR A 160 -7.58 -0.29 -10.09
N PRO A 161 -7.02 -1.24 -10.88
CA PRO A 161 -7.76 -2.41 -11.37
C PRO A 161 -8.36 -3.26 -10.25
N ALA A 162 -7.68 -3.33 -9.10
CA ALA A 162 -8.16 -4.04 -7.92
C ALA A 162 -7.85 -3.29 -6.63
N ILE A 163 -8.83 -3.26 -5.72
CA ILE A 163 -8.70 -2.63 -4.40
C ILE A 163 -9.02 -3.66 -3.32
N ILE A 164 -8.22 -3.68 -2.25
CA ILE A 164 -8.46 -4.47 -1.04
C ILE A 164 -8.73 -3.49 0.10
N ILE A 165 -9.90 -3.57 0.73
CA ILE A 165 -10.26 -2.71 1.87
C ILE A 165 -10.46 -3.58 3.11
N PRO A 166 -9.52 -3.59 4.07
CA PRO A 166 -9.73 -4.24 5.37
C PRO A 166 -10.69 -3.42 6.22
N ILE A 167 -11.75 -4.07 6.68
CA ILE A 167 -12.77 -3.47 7.55
C ILE A 167 -12.81 -4.26 8.85
N THR A 168 -12.57 -3.57 9.98
CA THR A 168 -12.69 -4.14 11.32
C THR A 168 -13.87 -3.53 12.08
N SER A 169 -14.27 -4.14 13.19
CA SER A 169 -15.31 -3.58 14.06
C SER A 169 -14.96 -2.18 14.59
N SER A 170 -13.69 -1.87 14.77
CA SER A 170 -13.22 -0.54 15.18
C SER A 170 -13.47 0.53 14.11
N HIS A 171 -13.66 0.14 12.85
CA HIS A 171 -13.93 1.05 11.73
C HIS A 171 -15.43 1.40 11.56
N GLN A 172 -16.34 0.77 12.31
CA GLN A 172 -17.79 0.94 12.13
C GLN A 172 -18.25 2.41 12.22
N TYR A 173 -17.62 3.21 13.07
CA TYR A 173 -17.93 4.64 13.21
C TYR A 173 -17.39 5.52 12.06
N MET A 174 -16.42 5.02 11.29
CA MET A 174 -15.80 5.74 10.18
C MET A 174 -16.37 5.38 8.81
N LEU A 175 -17.11 4.27 8.72
CA LEU A 175 -17.68 3.75 7.48
C LEU A 175 -19.00 4.47 7.13
N GLY A 176 -18.98 5.79 7.06
CA GLY A 176 -20.05 6.53 6.38
C GLY A 176 -20.09 6.13 4.89
N LYS A 177 -21.31 6.15 4.30
CA LYS A 177 -21.49 5.84 2.86
C LYS A 177 -20.48 6.55 1.96
N ASN A 178 -20.12 7.78 2.30
CA ASN A 178 -19.20 8.61 1.52
C ASN A 178 -17.76 8.07 1.47
N LEU A 179 -17.28 7.38 2.51
CA LEU A 179 -15.91 6.86 2.53
C LEU A 179 -15.73 5.68 1.56
N ILE A 180 -16.74 4.82 1.44
CA ILE A 180 -16.70 3.67 0.52
C ILE A 180 -16.86 4.12 -0.94
N TYR A 181 -17.62 5.17 -1.20
CA TYR A 181 -17.74 5.75 -2.55
C TYR A 181 -16.49 6.51 -3.01
N THR A 182 -15.59 6.87 -2.09
CA THR A 182 -14.36 7.59 -2.41
C THR A 182 -13.18 6.62 -2.69
N ALA A 183 -13.30 5.38 -2.26
CA ALA A 183 -12.33 4.31 -2.49
C ALA A 183 -12.58 3.61 -3.81
#